data_02ffc200f4e12cc4abbe24e008169096
#
_entry.id   02ffc200f4e12cc4abbe24e008169096
#
_cell.length_a   1.000
_cell.length_b   1.000
_cell.length_c   1.000
_cell.angle_alpha   90.00
_cell.angle_beta   90.00
_cell.angle_gamma   90.00
#
_symmetry.space_group_name_H-M   'P 1'
#
loop_
_entity.id
_entity.type
_entity.pdbx_description
1 polymer ?
#
loop_
_entity_poly.entity_id
_entity_poly.type
_entity_poly.pdbx_seq_one_letter_code
_entity_poly.pdbx_strand_id
1 'polypeptide(L)' 'MYTPATYEEALELKRHLSGLNLKYVHFHDQCGGQYFEFDEADPATEKAVIDYFAGKGLTPRFTDDKLRFILDDGK' A
#
# COMPACT_ATOMS: atom_id res chain seq x y z
N MET A 1 2.73 -12.88 7.52
CA MET A 1 1.63 -13.54 6.77
C MET A 1 0.86 -12.49 6.00
N TYR A 2 0.51 -12.81 4.76
CA TYR A 2 -0.27 -11.93 3.90
C TYR A 2 -1.61 -11.55 4.58
N THR A 3 -1.94 -10.27 4.56
CA THR A 3 -3.19 -9.75 5.15
C THR A 3 -3.99 -9.07 4.05
N PRO A 4 -5.17 -9.58 3.70
CA PRO A 4 -5.98 -8.92 2.68
C PRO A 4 -6.52 -7.58 3.18
N ALA A 5 -6.62 -6.63 2.25
CA ALA A 5 -7.19 -5.32 2.53
C ALA A 5 -8.60 -5.24 1.94
N THR A 6 -9.44 -4.42 2.56
CA THR A 6 -10.76 -4.15 1.99
C THR A 6 -10.69 -2.97 1.03
N TYR A 7 -11.71 -2.85 0.20
CA TYR A 7 -11.82 -1.71 -0.70
C TYR A 7 -11.86 -0.38 0.08
N GLU A 8 -12.54 -0.38 1.23
CA GLU A 8 -12.61 0.82 2.07
C GLU A 8 -11.24 1.21 2.62
N GLU A 9 -10.44 0.24 3.03
CA GLU A 9 -9.07 0.50 3.48
C GLU A 9 -8.22 1.08 2.35
N ALA A 10 -8.41 0.58 1.13
CA ALA A 10 -7.71 1.13 -0.04
C ALA A 10 -8.13 2.57 -0.30
N LEU A 11 -9.42 2.90 -0.16
CA LEU A 11 -9.89 4.27 -0.33
C LEU A 11 -9.31 5.20 0.75
N GLU A 12 -9.22 4.74 1.99
CA GLU A 12 -8.63 5.53 3.07
C GLU A 12 -7.16 5.84 2.78
N LEU A 13 -6.41 4.84 2.31
CA LEU A 13 -5.02 5.04 1.93
C LEU A 13 -4.90 6.05 0.80
N LYS A 14 -5.75 5.94 -0.23
CA LYS A 14 -5.75 6.88 -1.35
C LYS A 14 -5.97 8.31 -0.87
N ARG A 15 -6.93 8.52 0.04
CA ARG A 15 -7.21 9.84 0.62
C ARG A 15 -6.02 10.36 1.42
N HIS A 16 -5.40 9.49 2.19
CA HIS A 16 -4.23 9.86 3.00
C HIS A 16 -3.08 10.34 2.11
N LEU A 17 -2.76 9.58 1.07
CA LEU A 17 -1.68 9.95 0.16
C LEU A 17 -2.02 11.21 -0.62
N SER A 18 -3.26 11.36 -1.06
CA SER A 18 -3.71 12.56 -1.76
C SER A 18 -3.58 13.81 -0.88
N GLY A 19 -3.93 13.68 0.39
CA GLY A 19 -3.79 14.80 1.34
C GLY A 19 -2.35 15.23 1.57
N LEU A 20 -1.38 14.36 1.27
CA LEU A 20 0.05 14.66 1.38
C LEU A 20 0.66 15.03 0.03
N ASN A 21 -0.14 15.14 -1.03
CA ASN A 21 0.32 15.40 -2.41
C ASN A 21 1.32 14.34 -2.90
N LEU A 22 1.10 13.09 -2.51
CA LEU A 22 1.96 11.99 -2.90
C LEU A 22 1.33 11.25 -4.10
N LYS A 23 2.05 10.22 -4.58
CA LYS A 23 1.64 9.49 -5.78
C LYS A 23 0.31 8.76 -5.57
N TYR A 24 -0.44 8.60 -6.65
CA TYR A 24 -1.70 7.87 -6.64
C TYR A 24 -1.42 6.37 -6.55
N VAL A 25 -2.17 5.67 -5.69
CA VAL A 25 -2.04 4.22 -5.54
C VAL A 25 -3.25 3.53 -6.17
N HIS A 26 -2.99 2.50 -6.97
CA HIS A 26 -4.01 1.64 -7.56
C HIS A 26 -4.17 0.41 -6.68
N PHE A 27 -5.41 -0.01 -6.47
CA PHE A 27 -5.70 -1.23 -5.71
C PHE A 27 -6.27 -2.27 -6.64
N HIS A 28 -5.64 -3.44 -6.69
CA HIS A 28 -6.06 -4.56 -7.53
C HIS A 28 -6.56 -5.68 -6.64
N ASP A 29 -7.84 -6.03 -6.78
CA ASP A 29 -8.46 -7.12 -6.04
C ASP A 29 -8.88 -8.19 -7.04
N GLN A 30 -8.09 -9.26 -7.11
CA GLN A 30 -8.24 -10.32 -8.08
C GLN A 30 -8.34 -11.68 -7.40
N CYS A 31 -8.80 -12.68 -8.15
CA CYS A 31 -8.93 -14.04 -7.62
C CYS A 31 -7.61 -14.63 -7.11
N GLY A 32 -6.48 -14.19 -7.65
CA GLY A 32 -5.15 -14.66 -7.24
C GLY A 32 -4.57 -13.92 -6.04
N GLY A 33 -5.28 -12.93 -5.52
CA GLY A 33 -4.83 -12.12 -4.40
C GLY A 33 -5.00 -10.64 -4.65
N GLN A 34 -4.62 -9.85 -3.68
CA GLN A 34 -4.75 -8.40 -3.72
C GLN A 34 -3.37 -7.77 -3.68
N TYR A 35 -3.19 -6.66 -4.39
CA TYR A 35 -1.96 -5.89 -4.30
C TYR A 35 -2.23 -4.42 -4.63
N PHE A 36 -1.31 -3.56 -4.17
CA PHE A 36 -1.34 -2.14 -4.48
C PHE A 36 -0.24 -1.84 -5.49
N GLU A 37 -0.49 -0.88 -6.36
CA GLU A 37 0.45 -0.56 -7.43
C GLU A 37 0.55 0.94 -7.65
N PHE A 38 1.79 1.42 -7.89
CA PHE A 38 2.08 2.79 -8.27
C PHE A 38 2.57 2.82 -9.71
N ASP A 39 2.31 3.94 -10.40
CA ASP A 39 2.79 4.12 -11.77
C ASP A 39 4.29 4.37 -11.82
N GLU A 40 4.86 4.94 -10.75
CA GLU A 40 6.30 5.15 -10.65
C GLU A 40 6.73 5.06 -9.19
N ALA A 41 7.98 4.66 -8.96
CA ALA A 41 8.54 4.58 -7.63
C ALA A 41 8.84 5.98 -7.10
N ASP A 42 8.53 6.20 -5.82
CA ASP A 42 8.75 7.49 -5.17
C ASP A 42 9.08 7.22 -3.69
N PRO A 43 10.32 7.51 -3.25
CA PRO A 43 10.72 7.23 -1.87
C PRO A 43 9.86 7.92 -0.82
N ALA A 44 9.37 9.13 -1.09
CA ALA A 44 8.51 9.83 -0.16
C ALA A 44 7.17 9.13 0.00
N THR A 45 6.61 8.63 -1.10
CA THR A 45 5.36 7.89 -1.07
C THR A 45 5.55 6.54 -0.37
N GLU A 46 6.66 5.85 -0.66
CA GLU A 46 6.99 4.58 0.00
C GLU A 46 7.05 4.77 1.52
N LYS A 47 7.75 5.79 1.98
CA LYS A 47 7.86 6.08 3.41
C LYS A 47 6.50 6.36 4.04
N ALA A 48 5.66 7.14 3.36
CA ALA A 48 4.33 7.46 3.87
C ALA A 48 3.46 6.22 3.98
N VAL A 49 3.55 5.30 3.03
CA VAL A 49 2.82 4.04 3.07
C VAL A 49 3.29 3.19 4.25
N ILE A 50 4.60 3.08 4.44
CA ILE A 50 5.17 2.31 5.55
C ILE A 50 4.69 2.89 6.89
N ASP A 51 4.77 4.20 7.06
CA ASP A 51 4.34 4.86 8.29
C ASP A 51 2.84 4.69 8.55
N TYR A 52 2.03 4.79 7.50
CA TYR A 52 0.59 4.65 7.60
C TYR A 52 0.20 3.26 8.13
N PHE A 53 0.78 2.22 7.54
CA PHE A 53 0.45 0.85 7.94
C PHE A 53 1.14 0.44 9.25
N ALA A 54 2.27 1.06 9.59
CA ALA A 54 2.91 0.80 10.88
C ALA A 54 1.96 1.16 12.03
N GLY A 55 1.17 2.22 11.89
CA GLY A 55 0.18 2.60 12.87
C GLY A 55 -0.96 1.59 13.01
N LYS A 56 -1.11 0.70 12.04
CA LYS A 56 -2.13 -0.37 12.05
C LYS A 56 -1.53 -1.75 12.39
N GLY A 57 -0.23 -1.81 12.69
CA GLY A 57 0.44 -3.07 12.97
C GLY A 57 0.73 -3.90 11.74
N LEU A 58 0.77 -3.27 10.56
CA LEU A 58 1.00 -3.96 9.29
C LEU A 58 2.29 -3.48 8.64
N THR A 59 2.90 -4.36 7.85
CA THR A 59 4.13 -4.05 7.12
C THR A 59 3.88 -4.21 5.64
N PRO A 60 4.00 -3.13 4.84
CA PRO A 60 3.94 -3.28 3.39
C PRO A 60 5.18 -4.01 2.89
N ARG A 61 4.98 -5.00 2.04
CA ARG A 61 6.07 -5.75 1.40
C ARG A 61 6.14 -5.32 -0.05
N PHE A 62 7.12 -4.50 -0.37
CA PHE A 62 7.30 -3.96 -1.70
C PHE A 62 8.08 -4.92 -2.59
N THR A 63 7.76 -4.88 -3.89
CA THR A 63 8.57 -5.54 -4.92
C THR A 63 9.91 -4.84 -5.06
N ASP A 64 10.87 -5.46 -5.76
CA ASP A 64 12.21 -4.89 -5.93
C ASP A 64 12.17 -3.55 -6.64
N ASP A 65 11.23 -3.37 -7.59
CA ASP A 65 11.08 -2.11 -8.33
C ASP A 65 10.29 -1.05 -7.55
N LYS A 66 9.77 -1.40 -6.36
CA LYS A 66 8.99 -0.52 -5.50
C LYS A 66 7.69 -0.02 -6.11
N LEU A 67 7.20 -0.69 -7.14
CA LEU A 67 5.96 -0.32 -7.82
C LEU A 67 4.74 -1.00 -7.25
N ARG A 68 4.91 -2.14 -6.56
CA ARG A 68 3.80 -2.89 -5.99
C ARG A 68 4.09 -3.28 -4.55
N PHE A 69 3.03 -3.44 -3.78
CA PHE A 69 3.19 -4.00 -2.43
C PHE A 69 1.95 -4.76 -2.00
N ILE A 70 2.17 -5.68 -1.06
CA ILE A 70 1.10 -6.39 -0.35
C ILE A 70 1.26 -6.08 1.14
N LEU A 71 0.25 -6.40 1.92
CA LEU A 71 0.31 -6.19 3.36
C LEU A 71 0.65 -7.48 4.08
N ASP A 72 1.46 -7.36 5.12
CA ASP A 72 1.91 -8.48 5.94
C ASP A 72 1.71 -8.08 7.40
N ASP A 73 1.19 -8.99 8.22
CA ASP A 73 0.97 -8.73 9.65
C ASP A 73 2.19 -9.03 10.52
N GLY A 74 3.29 -9.42 9.91
CA GLY A 74 4.54 -9.69 10.63
C GLY A 74 4.60 -11.03 11.34
N LYS A 75 3.64 -11.91 11.08
CA LYS A 75 3.57 -13.22 11.74
C LYS A 75 3.76 -14.37 10.80
#